data_593a0545ccafd9fc435b235eb0f8f65c
#
_entry.id   593a0545ccafd9fc435b235eb0f8f65c
#
_cell.length_a   1.000
_cell.length_b   1.000
_cell.length_c   1.000
_cell.angle_alpha   90.00
_cell.angle_beta   90.00
_cell.angle_gamma   90.00
#
_symmetry.space_group_name_H-M   'P 1'
#
loop_
_entity.id
_entity.type
_entity.pdbx_description
1 polymer ?
#
loop_
_entity_poly.entity_id
_entity_poly.type
_entity_poly.pdbx_seq_one_letter_code
_entity_poly.pdbx_strand_id
1 'polypeptide(L)'
;WLLLPFYLIYPGTAILQVLQAIVIALGVIPLIFIGKNHHMKWGQLILLSAVYFFYPVMSAGCSYDIHENMFLPVAILCLILAFEKDSLWGIVVSTIFVLSIKEDAAIYAAFVAIYMIFSRKMYKKGIIVLMVSIIYFFGAVYYINHFGMGTSSDRFNNVIASGDGNVLGIIKTVLVNPAYVFGQMFCEEKLNYIIVVMAPLLFLPIWPGKWQKVILLGPLFLFNLMPDYEYFSNIGFQYTFGSATLLLYSAIVSIQELNKSPKTKLLAMMTVSSILFFMS
;
A
#
# COMPACT_ATOMS: atom_id res chain seq x y z
N TRP A 1 7.71 20.30 -0.33
CA TRP A 1 8.45 21.10 -1.32
C TRP A 1 7.88 20.97 -2.74
N LEU A 2 7.56 19.77 -3.24
CA LEU A 2 7.03 19.54 -4.61
C LEU A 2 5.74 20.32 -4.89
N LEU A 3 4.93 20.60 -3.88
CA LEU A 3 3.64 21.30 -4.00
C LEU A 3 3.79 22.83 -3.83
N LEU A 4 4.93 23.30 -3.37
CA LEU A 4 5.16 24.72 -3.09
C LEU A 4 4.88 25.64 -4.29
N PRO A 5 5.29 25.31 -5.54
CA PRO A 5 5.02 26.17 -6.68
C PRO A 5 3.51 26.38 -6.92
N PHE A 6 2.69 25.36 -6.70
CA PHE A 6 1.24 25.46 -6.85
C PHE A 6 0.59 26.27 -5.76
N TYR A 7 1.08 26.12 -4.53
CA TYR A 7 0.63 26.92 -3.38
C TYR A 7 0.97 28.39 -3.53
N LEU A 8 2.10 28.72 -4.14
CA LEU A 8 2.47 30.10 -4.44
C LEU A 8 1.57 30.78 -5.47
N ILE A 9 1.01 29.99 -6.43
CA ILE A 9 0.06 30.50 -7.43
C ILE A 9 -1.31 30.77 -6.81
N TYR A 10 -1.76 29.87 -5.93
CA TYR A 10 -3.05 29.97 -5.25
C TYR A 10 -2.92 29.59 -3.77
N PRO A 11 -2.61 30.56 -2.89
CA PRO A 11 -2.41 30.27 -1.46
C PRO A 11 -3.76 30.01 -0.77
N GLY A 12 -4.09 28.73 -0.61
CA GLY A 12 -5.31 28.30 0.06
C GLY A 12 -5.33 26.79 0.30
N THR A 13 -6.16 26.33 1.25
CA THR A 13 -6.27 24.90 1.57
C THR A 13 -6.86 24.10 0.43
N ALA A 14 -7.78 24.70 -0.36
CA ALA A 14 -8.41 24.04 -1.48
C ALA A 14 -7.44 23.54 -2.54
N ILE A 15 -6.39 24.29 -2.87
CA ILE A 15 -5.38 23.85 -3.85
C ILE A 15 -4.65 22.61 -3.38
N LEU A 16 -4.38 22.50 -2.09
CA LEU A 16 -3.68 21.36 -1.52
C LEU A 16 -4.54 20.08 -1.62
N GLN A 17 -5.84 20.17 -1.36
CA GLN A 17 -6.76 19.05 -1.53
C GLN A 17 -6.92 18.64 -3.00
N VAL A 18 -7.02 19.61 -3.91
CA VAL A 18 -7.05 19.35 -5.36
C VAL A 18 -5.76 18.65 -5.81
N LEU A 19 -4.61 19.12 -5.35
CA LEU A 19 -3.32 18.49 -5.65
C LEU A 19 -3.22 17.07 -5.09
N GLN A 20 -3.72 16.83 -3.87
CA GLN A 20 -3.79 15.49 -3.29
C GLN A 20 -4.61 14.55 -4.19
N ALA A 21 -5.81 14.97 -4.60
CA ALA A 21 -6.65 14.18 -5.48
C ALA A 21 -5.99 13.91 -6.84
N ILE A 22 -5.32 14.92 -7.42
CA ILE A 22 -4.58 14.76 -8.70
C ILE A 22 -3.44 13.77 -8.54
N VAL A 23 -2.63 13.90 -7.48
CA VAL A 23 -1.48 12.99 -7.26
C VAL A 23 -1.94 11.55 -7.09
N ILE A 24 -3.00 11.31 -6.31
CA ILE A 24 -3.58 9.97 -6.17
C ILE A 24 -4.11 9.48 -7.51
N ALA A 25 -4.84 10.30 -8.25
CA ALA A 25 -5.38 9.96 -9.57
C ALA A 25 -4.28 9.59 -10.57
N LEU A 26 -3.09 10.20 -10.50
CA LEU A 26 -1.95 9.87 -11.35
C LEU A 26 -1.47 8.40 -11.19
N GLY A 27 -1.80 7.74 -10.10
CA GLY A 27 -1.52 6.31 -9.91
C GLY A 27 -2.21 5.41 -10.94
N VAL A 28 -3.27 5.89 -11.61
CA VAL A 28 -3.90 5.14 -12.71
C VAL A 28 -2.95 4.94 -13.90
N ILE A 29 -2.00 5.84 -14.09
CA ILE A 29 -1.05 5.76 -15.24
C ILE A 29 -0.17 4.51 -15.15
N PRO A 30 0.64 4.29 -14.09
CA PRO A 30 1.40 3.07 -13.96
C PRO A 30 0.50 1.83 -13.87
N LEU A 31 -0.70 1.93 -13.31
CA LEU A 31 -1.67 0.84 -13.24
C LEU A 31 -2.10 0.37 -14.64
N ILE A 32 -2.39 1.29 -15.56
CA ILE A 32 -2.71 0.97 -16.97
C ILE A 32 -1.52 0.26 -17.64
N PHE A 33 -0.29 0.70 -17.39
CA PHE A 33 0.89 0.04 -17.94
C PHE A 33 1.11 -1.36 -17.36
N ILE A 34 0.84 -1.56 -16.07
CA ILE A 34 0.80 -2.89 -15.44
C ILE A 34 -0.25 -3.77 -16.14
N GLY A 35 -1.47 -3.27 -16.32
CA GLY A 35 -2.52 -4.00 -17.03
C GLY A 35 -2.12 -4.38 -18.46
N LYS A 36 -1.43 -3.49 -19.18
CA LYS A 36 -0.87 -3.79 -20.51
C LYS A 36 0.20 -4.88 -20.47
N ASN A 37 1.09 -4.88 -19.48
CA ASN A 37 2.09 -5.94 -19.29
C ASN A 37 1.41 -7.31 -19.06
N HIS A 38 0.25 -7.30 -18.44
CA HIS A 38 -0.60 -8.48 -18.25
C HIS A 38 -1.54 -8.78 -19.43
N HIS A 39 -1.31 -8.17 -20.60
CA HIS A 39 -2.07 -8.35 -21.84
C HIS A 39 -3.57 -8.08 -21.71
N MET A 40 -3.97 -7.14 -20.84
CA MET A 40 -5.35 -6.71 -20.71
C MET A 40 -5.82 -5.94 -21.95
N LYS A 41 -7.05 -6.24 -22.42
CA LYS A 41 -7.71 -5.52 -23.51
C LYS A 41 -8.17 -4.13 -23.05
N TRP A 42 -8.41 -3.20 -23.97
CA TRP A 42 -8.84 -1.83 -23.65
C TRP A 42 -10.06 -1.78 -22.72
N GLY A 43 -11.10 -2.57 -22.96
CA GLY A 43 -12.24 -2.64 -22.06
C GLY A 43 -11.90 -3.08 -20.64
N GLN A 44 -10.93 -3.98 -20.47
CA GLN A 44 -10.43 -4.40 -19.17
C GLN A 44 -9.61 -3.31 -18.48
N LEU A 45 -8.83 -2.53 -19.25
CA LEU A 45 -8.08 -1.39 -18.71
C LEU A 45 -9.01 -0.27 -18.24
N ILE A 46 -10.10 -0.01 -18.96
CA ILE A 46 -11.14 0.95 -18.54
C ILE A 46 -11.77 0.49 -17.23
N LEU A 47 -12.18 -0.79 -17.12
CA LEU A 47 -12.74 -1.34 -15.89
C LEU A 47 -11.74 -1.29 -14.74
N LEU A 48 -10.46 -1.62 -14.98
CA LEU A 48 -9.41 -1.54 -13.96
C LEU A 48 -9.19 -0.10 -13.48
N SER A 49 -9.23 0.86 -14.40
CA SER A 49 -9.16 2.30 -14.04
C SER A 49 -10.37 2.73 -13.23
N ALA A 50 -11.56 2.26 -13.58
CA ALA A 50 -12.77 2.52 -12.82
C ALA A 50 -12.69 1.92 -11.41
N VAL A 51 -12.19 0.66 -11.27
CA VAL A 51 -11.91 0.09 -9.94
C VAL A 51 -11.00 1.00 -9.14
N TYR A 52 -9.90 1.49 -9.72
CA TYR A 52 -8.96 2.36 -9.03
C TYR A 52 -9.63 3.65 -8.51
N PHE A 53 -10.41 4.33 -9.35
CA PHE A 53 -11.05 5.59 -8.98
C PHE A 53 -12.19 5.43 -7.99
N PHE A 54 -12.95 4.36 -8.09
CA PHE A 54 -14.08 4.08 -7.20
C PHE A 54 -13.70 3.19 -6.00
N TYR A 55 -12.43 2.79 -5.88
CA TYR A 55 -11.98 2.07 -4.70
C TYR A 55 -12.04 3.01 -3.49
N PRO A 56 -12.91 2.73 -2.49
CA PRO A 56 -13.21 3.69 -1.41
C PRO A 56 -11.96 4.16 -0.68
N VAL A 57 -11.00 3.26 -0.52
CA VAL A 57 -9.73 3.53 0.17
C VAL A 57 -8.88 4.57 -0.54
N MET A 58 -8.99 4.70 -1.87
CA MET A 58 -8.26 5.71 -2.64
C MET A 58 -8.93 7.08 -2.60
N SER A 59 -10.25 7.11 -2.44
CA SER A 59 -11.04 8.35 -2.48
C SER A 59 -11.31 8.93 -1.10
N ALA A 60 -11.62 8.09 -0.10
CA ALA A 60 -11.99 8.56 1.24
C ALA A 60 -10.86 9.35 1.91
N GLY A 61 -9.62 8.87 1.83
CA GLY A 61 -8.45 9.57 2.36
C GLY A 61 -8.14 10.92 1.70
N CYS A 62 -8.73 11.20 0.49
CA CYS A 62 -8.61 12.52 -0.15
C CYS A 62 -9.39 13.62 0.57
N SER A 63 -10.38 13.26 1.40
CA SER A 63 -11.21 14.23 2.14
C SER A 63 -10.58 14.69 3.44
N TYR A 64 -9.47 14.09 3.85
CA TYR A 64 -8.69 14.46 5.03
C TYR A 64 -7.59 15.48 4.67
N ASP A 65 -6.84 15.92 5.67
CA ASP A 65 -5.72 16.84 5.50
C ASP A 65 -4.68 16.29 4.52
N ILE A 66 -3.94 17.21 3.90
CA ILE A 66 -2.86 16.83 2.98
C ILE A 66 -1.70 16.19 3.73
N HIS A 67 -1.33 15.02 3.25
CA HIS A 67 -0.19 14.26 3.78
C HIS A 67 0.68 13.68 2.66
N GLU A 68 1.96 13.50 2.95
CA GLU A 68 2.93 12.90 2.02
C GLU A 68 2.53 11.51 1.53
N ASN A 69 1.74 10.77 2.31
CA ASN A 69 1.25 9.42 1.94
C ASN A 69 0.44 9.39 0.63
N MET A 70 -0.07 10.54 0.17
CA MET A 70 -0.76 10.65 -1.13
C MET A 70 0.11 10.22 -2.32
N PHE A 71 1.44 10.28 -2.18
CA PHE A 71 2.38 9.84 -3.22
C PHE A 71 2.55 8.32 -3.25
N LEU A 72 2.18 7.58 -2.19
CA LEU A 72 2.37 6.13 -2.10
C LEU A 72 1.74 5.35 -3.26
N PRO A 73 0.47 5.61 -3.66
CA PRO A 73 -0.15 4.86 -4.75
C PRO A 73 0.66 4.93 -6.05
N VAL A 74 1.02 6.12 -6.48
CA VAL A 74 1.77 6.30 -7.73
C VAL A 74 3.19 5.73 -7.60
N ALA A 75 3.88 5.98 -6.49
CA ALA A 75 5.26 5.54 -6.29
C ALA A 75 5.39 4.02 -6.22
N ILE A 76 4.51 3.35 -5.46
CA ILE A 76 4.48 1.88 -5.34
C ILE A 76 4.15 1.22 -6.69
N LEU A 77 3.15 1.74 -7.41
CA LEU A 77 2.80 1.22 -8.73
C LEU A 77 3.92 1.43 -9.76
N CYS A 78 4.65 2.56 -9.69
CA CYS A 78 5.84 2.78 -10.50
C CYS A 78 6.95 1.77 -10.18
N LEU A 79 7.17 1.47 -8.89
CA LEU A 79 8.17 0.48 -8.48
C LEU A 79 7.79 -0.93 -8.98
N ILE A 80 6.53 -1.33 -8.83
CA ILE A 80 6.01 -2.60 -9.34
C ILE A 80 6.19 -2.67 -10.86
N LEU A 81 5.79 -1.62 -11.58
CA LEU A 81 5.93 -1.56 -13.04
C LEU A 81 7.39 -1.65 -13.49
N ALA A 82 8.29 -0.99 -12.78
CA ALA A 82 9.73 -1.02 -13.07
C ALA A 82 10.32 -2.42 -12.89
N PHE A 83 9.91 -3.12 -11.84
CA PHE A 83 10.26 -4.53 -11.64
C PHE A 83 9.67 -5.43 -12.73
N GLU A 84 8.39 -5.25 -13.07
CA GLU A 84 7.74 -6.06 -14.13
C GLU A 84 8.42 -5.89 -15.50
N LYS A 85 8.88 -4.68 -15.80
CA LYS A 85 9.64 -4.38 -17.02
C LYS A 85 11.12 -4.73 -16.94
N ASP A 86 11.58 -5.20 -15.79
CA ASP A 86 13.00 -5.49 -15.53
C ASP A 86 13.95 -4.31 -15.79
N SER A 87 13.42 -3.06 -15.66
CA SER A 87 14.12 -1.82 -15.93
C SER A 87 14.99 -1.40 -14.75
N LEU A 88 16.32 -1.49 -14.86
CA LEU A 88 17.23 -1.11 -13.79
C LEU A 88 17.04 0.34 -13.35
N TRP A 89 17.05 1.28 -14.30
CA TRP A 89 16.83 2.70 -14.00
C TRP A 89 15.45 2.98 -13.43
N GLY A 90 14.43 2.30 -13.95
CA GLY A 90 13.08 2.39 -13.39
C GLY A 90 13.04 1.95 -11.94
N ILE A 91 13.67 0.82 -11.58
CA ILE A 91 13.75 0.32 -10.21
C ILE A 91 14.48 1.32 -9.31
N VAL A 92 15.63 1.83 -9.73
CA VAL A 92 16.40 2.79 -8.93
C VAL A 92 15.60 4.06 -8.67
N VAL A 93 15.07 4.69 -9.73
CA VAL A 93 14.32 5.96 -9.61
C VAL A 93 13.05 5.78 -8.77
N SER A 94 12.28 4.71 -9.02
CA SER A 94 11.05 4.47 -8.25
C SER A 94 11.32 4.07 -6.81
N THR A 95 12.41 3.36 -6.52
CA THR A 95 12.83 3.07 -5.14
C THR A 95 13.17 4.36 -4.40
N ILE A 96 13.97 5.25 -5.01
CA ILE A 96 14.28 6.56 -4.43
C ILE A 96 12.99 7.34 -4.20
N PHE A 97 12.06 7.34 -5.16
CA PHE A 97 10.79 8.03 -5.01
C PHE A 97 9.98 7.50 -3.83
N VAL A 98 9.82 6.18 -3.69
CA VAL A 98 9.13 5.59 -2.51
C VAL A 98 9.81 6.00 -1.22
N LEU A 99 11.13 5.83 -1.11
CA LEU A 99 11.88 6.13 0.11
C LEU A 99 11.87 7.63 0.48
N SER A 100 11.70 8.53 -0.50
CA SER A 100 11.65 9.98 -0.24
C SER A 100 10.32 10.48 0.31
N ILE A 101 9.28 9.63 0.39
CA ILE A 101 7.96 10.03 0.87
C ILE A 101 7.96 10.13 2.38
N LYS A 102 8.29 9.03 3.07
CA LYS A 102 8.27 8.91 4.52
C LYS A 102 9.10 7.71 4.98
N GLU A 103 9.48 7.68 6.27
CA GLU A 103 10.27 6.59 6.84
C GLU A 103 9.60 5.21 6.70
N ASP A 104 8.29 5.15 6.88
CA ASP A 104 7.51 3.91 6.80
C ASP A 104 7.27 3.43 5.36
N ALA A 105 7.43 4.31 4.37
CA ALA A 105 7.32 3.95 2.95
C ALA A 105 8.35 2.89 2.53
N ALA A 106 9.48 2.82 3.22
CA ALA A 106 10.50 1.79 3.02
C ALA A 106 9.96 0.35 3.20
N ILE A 107 8.97 0.17 4.07
CA ILE A 107 8.36 -1.14 4.32
C ILE A 107 7.56 -1.59 3.10
N TYR A 108 6.82 -0.69 2.44
CA TYR A 108 6.12 -1.03 1.19
C TYR A 108 7.11 -1.43 0.09
N ALA A 109 8.23 -0.71 -0.06
CA ALA A 109 9.28 -1.06 -1.01
C ALA A 109 9.91 -2.43 -0.69
N ALA A 110 10.15 -2.73 0.60
CA ALA A 110 10.67 -4.01 1.05
C ALA A 110 9.71 -5.16 0.70
N PHE A 111 8.42 -5.03 0.94
CA PHE A 111 7.43 -6.07 0.60
C PHE A 111 7.28 -6.26 -0.91
N VAL A 112 7.33 -5.19 -1.72
CA VAL A 112 7.40 -5.31 -3.18
C VAL A 112 8.65 -6.08 -3.59
N ALA A 113 9.82 -5.76 -3.02
CA ALA A 113 11.07 -6.44 -3.33
C ALA A 113 11.01 -7.93 -2.96
N ILE A 114 10.52 -8.27 -1.76
CA ILE A 114 10.33 -9.67 -1.33
C ILE A 114 9.39 -10.40 -2.29
N TYR A 115 8.26 -9.79 -2.65
CA TYR A 115 7.34 -10.38 -3.62
C TYR A 115 8.04 -10.66 -4.96
N MET A 116 8.82 -9.72 -5.49
CA MET A 116 9.52 -9.89 -6.77
C MET A 116 10.62 -10.95 -6.72
N ILE A 117 11.30 -11.09 -5.57
CA ILE A 117 12.26 -12.18 -5.33
C ILE A 117 11.57 -13.55 -5.50
N PHE A 118 10.44 -13.75 -4.80
CA PHE A 118 9.78 -15.06 -4.79
C PHE A 118 8.90 -15.33 -6.00
N SER A 119 8.23 -14.30 -6.57
CA SER A 119 7.30 -14.45 -7.69
C SER A 119 7.98 -14.42 -9.06
N ARG A 120 8.97 -13.54 -9.23
CA ARG A 120 9.67 -13.31 -10.51
C ARG A 120 11.12 -13.80 -10.51
N LYS A 121 11.61 -14.35 -9.39
CA LYS A 121 13.00 -14.82 -9.20
C LYS A 121 14.05 -13.72 -9.47
N MET A 122 13.69 -12.47 -9.22
CA MET A 122 14.57 -11.30 -9.43
C MET A 122 15.51 -11.08 -8.25
N TYR A 123 16.32 -12.11 -7.92
CA TYR A 123 17.12 -12.16 -6.70
C TYR A 123 18.03 -10.94 -6.53
N LYS A 124 18.88 -10.64 -7.53
CA LYS A 124 19.86 -9.54 -7.42
C LYS A 124 19.18 -8.19 -7.18
N LYS A 125 18.25 -7.80 -8.05
CA LYS A 125 17.55 -6.50 -7.97
C LYS A 125 16.67 -6.43 -6.72
N GLY A 126 15.93 -7.50 -6.42
CA GLY A 126 15.06 -7.55 -5.26
C GLY A 126 15.85 -7.48 -3.95
N ILE A 127 16.96 -8.22 -3.80
CA ILE A 127 17.79 -8.17 -2.59
C ILE A 127 18.40 -6.77 -2.41
N ILE A 128 18.86 -6.11 -3.48
CA ILE A 128 19.39 -4.74 -3.38
C ILE A 128 18.31 -3.78 -2.88
N VAL A 129 17.10 -3.80 -3.47
CA VAL A 129 15.99 -2.92 -3.03
C VAL A 129 15.60 -3.23 -1.60
N LEU A 130 15.52 -4.51 -1.22
CA LEU A 130 15.21 -4.93 0.15
C LEU A 130 16.24 -4.39 1.15
N MET A 131 17.53 -4.58 0.87
CA MET A 131 18.62 -4.11 1.76
C MET A 131 18.63 -2.59 1.88
N VAL A 132 18.49 -1.88 0.75
CA VAL A 132 18.39 -0.41 0.76
C VAL A 132 17.20 0.07 1.58
N SER A 133 16.03 -0.59 1.44
CA SER A 133 14.82 -0.26 2.21
C SER A 133 15.03 -0.49 3.71
N ILE A 134 15.64 -1.60 4.10
CA ILE A 134 15.93 -1.92 5.51
C ILE A 134 16.91 -0.90 6.10
N ILE A 135 18.02 -0.62 5.41
CA ILE A 135 19.03 0.33 5.87
C ILE A 135 18.42 1.73 6.00
N TYR A 136 17.62 2.15 5.01
CA TYR A 136 16.93 3.43 5.05
C TYR A 136 15.97 3.51 6.23
N PHE A 137 15.12 2.49 6.43
CA PHE A 137 14.15 2.47 7.53
C PHE A 137 14.83 2.63 8.89
N PHE A 138 15.82 1.80 9.20
CA PHE A 138 16.52 1.90 10.48
C PHE A 138 17.31 3.19 10.63
N GLY A 139 17.92 3.68 9.54
CA GLY A 139 18.62 4.97 9.53
C GLY A 139 17.67 6.15 9.78
N ALA A 140 16.50 6.15 9.14
CA ALA A 140 15.48 7.18 9.33
C ALA A 140 14.90 7.14 10.76
N VAL A 141 14.55 5.96 11.26
CA VAL A 141 14.07 5.77 12.65
C VAL A 141 15.12 6.24 13.66
N TYR A 142 16.39 5.87 13.46
CA TYR A 142 17.49 6.34 14.32
C TYR A 142 17.61 7.87 14.29
N TYR A 143 17.56 8.47 13.11
CA TYR A 143 17.66 9.92 12.95
C TYR A 143 16.49 10.66 13.64
N ILE A 144 15.26 10.18 13.42
CA ILE A 144 14.05 10.78 14.01
C ILE A 144 14.06 10.65 15.54
N ASN A 145 14.52 9.53 16.08
CA ASN A 145 14.62 9.35 17.53
C ASN A 145 15.70 10.24 18.18
N HIS A 146 16.77 10.56 17.44
CA HIS A 146 17.88 11.36 17.98
C HIS A 146 17.68 12.87 17.83
N PHE A 147 17.06 13.29 16.72
CA PHE A 147 16.97 14.70 16.33
C PHE A 147 15.52 15.18 16.16
N GLY A 148 14.54 14.30 16.19
CA GLY A 148 13.11 14.60 16.02
C GLY A 148 12.32 14.53 17.31
N MET A 149 11.00 14.60 17.20
CA MET A 149 10.05 14.53 18.31
C MET A 149 9.62 13.10 18.69
N GLY A 150 10.37 12.09 18.28
CA GLY A 150 10.07 10.68 18.49
C GLY A 150 9.42 9.98 17.29
N THR A 151 9.42 8.66 17.32
CA THR A 151 8.83 7.83 16.28
C THR A 151 7.41 7.42 16.62
N SER A 152 6.70 6.92 15.60
CA SER A 152 5.36 6.34 15.75
C SER A 152 5.33 5.00 16.52
N SER A 153 6.44 4.60 17.19
CA SER A 153 6.52 3.36 17.96
C SER A 153 5.47 3.24 19.04
N ASP A 154 5.07 4.37 19.64
CA ASP A 154 4.04 4.41 20.69
C ASP A 154 2.67 3.90 20.24
N ARG A 155 2.43 3.91 18.93
CA ARG A 155 1.19 3.38 18.32
C ARG A 155 1.11 1.86 18.33
N PHE A 156 2.21 1.18 18.68
CA PHE A 156 2.32 -0.28 18.78
C PHE A 156 2.37 -0.77 20.24
N ASN A 157 2.06 0.09 21.22
CA ASN A 157 2.14 -0.28 22.64
C ASN A 157 1.22 -1.44 23.00
N ASN A 158 0.10 -1.62 22.29
CA ASN A 158 -0.80 -2.76 22.45
C ASN A 158 -0.14 -4.10 22.13
N VAL A 159 0.88 -4.15 21.30
CA VAL A 159 1.61 -5.38 20.93
C VAL A 159 2.98 -5.50 21.61
N ILE A 160 3.26 -4.66 22.61
CA ILE A 160 4.48 -4.72 23.41
C ILE A 160 4.15 -5.27 24.79
N ALA A 161 4.27 -6.59 24.96
CA ALA A 161 3.96 -7.25 26.23
C ALA A 161 5.01 -7.02 27.33
N SER A 162 6.21 -6.52 27.00
CA SER A 162 7.37 -6.49 27.90
C SER A 162 7.77 -5.11 28.43
N GLY A 163 6.98 -4.05 28.17
CA GLY A 163 7.30 -2.69 28.63
C GLY A 163 8.48 -2.02 27.92
N ASP A 164 9.21 -2.73 27.09
CA ASP A 164 10.31 -2.17 26.27
C ASP A 164 9.71 -1.49 25.03
N GLY A 165 9.35 -0.21 25.13
CA GLY A 165 8.67 0.58 24.09
C GLY A 165 9.49 0.80 22.81
N ASN A 166 10.06 -0.26 22.23
CA ASN A 166 10.87 -0.20 21.03
C ASN A 166 10.49 -1.30 20.02
N VAL A 167 10.98 -1.16 18.78
CA VAL A 167 10.73 -2.12 17.67
C VAL A 167 11.12 -3.55 18.03
N LEU A 168 12.15 -3.74 18.85
CA LEU A 168 12.59 -5.09 19.30
C LEU A 168 11.53 -5.73 20.22
N GLY A 169 10.86 -4.94 21.05
CA GLY A 169 9.73 -5.40 21.89
C GLY A 169 8.57 -5.92 21.05
N ILE A 170 8.24 -5.25 19.95
CA ILE A 170 7.21 -5.71 18.98
C ILE A 170 7.61 -7.06 18.40
N ILE A 171 8.83 -7.16 17.85
CA ILE A 171 9.33 -8.42 17.24
C ILE A 171 9.31 -9.54 18.28
N LYS A 172 9.78 -9.28 19.51
CA LYS A 172 9.75 -10.26 20.60
C LYS A 172 8.36 -10.75 20.90
N THR A 173 7.38 -9.84 21.00
CA THR A 173 5.98 -10.21 21.29
C THR A 173 5.38 -11.04 20.16
N VAL A 174 5.62 -10.67 18.89
CA VAL A 174 5.16 -11.44 17.73
C VAL A 174 5.71 -12.87 17.74
N LEU A 175 6.97 -13.05 18.13
CA LEU A 175 7.61 -14.38 18.16
C LEU A 175 7.21 -15.21 19.37
N VAL A 176 7.04 -14.59 20.55
CA VAL A 176 6.79 -15.30 21.82
C VAL A 176 5.29 -15.54 22.04
N ASN A 177 4.45 -14.60 21.63
CA ASN A 177 3.00 -14.69 21.82
C ASN A 177 2.20 -14.28 20.58
N PRO A 178 2.31 -15.04 19.47
CA PRO A 178 1.59 -14.72 18.23
C PRO A 178 0.07 -14.71 18.40
N ALA A 179 -0.48 -15.58 19.26
CA ALA A 179 -1.92 -15.63 19.51
C ALA A 179 -2.48 -14.31 20.08
N TYR A 180 -1.73 -13.68 21.00
CA TYR A 180 -2.09 -12.37 21.52
C TYR A 180 -2.11 -11.31 20.40
N VAL A 181 -1.06 -11.28 19.56
CA VAL A 181 -0.97 -10.33 18.43
C VAL A 181 -2.13 -10.54 17.46
N PHE A 182 -2.46 -11.80 17.12
CA PHE A 182 -3.62 -12.10 16.29
C PHE A 182 -4.94 -11.63 16.94
N GLY A 183 -5.10 -11.78 18.25
CA GLY A 183 -6.27 -11.25 18.97
C GLY A 183 -6.40 -9.73 18.84
N GLN A 184 -5.28 -8.99 18.87
CA GLN A 184 -5.27 -7.54 18.66
C GLN A 184 -5.57 -7.13 17.21
N MET A 185 -5.23 -7.99 16.24
CA MET A 185 -5.46 -7.72 14.80
C MET A 185 -6.89 -7.96 14.35
N PHE A 186 -7.64 -8.83 15.02
CA PHE A 186 -8.96 -9.29 14.59
C PHE A 186 -10.07 -8.90 15.57
N CYS A 187 -10.00 -7.71 16.17
CA CYS A 187 -11.12 -7.10 16.88
C CYS A 187 -12.21 -6.62 15.90
N GLU A 188 -13.41 -6.36 16.38
CA GLU A 188 -14.58 -6.03 15.56
C GLU A 188 -14.34 -4.86 14.61
N GLU A 189 -13.73 -3.78 15.09
CA GLU A 189 -13.43 -2.59 14.29
C GLU A 189 -12.50 -2.90 13.11
N LYS A 190 -11.45 -3.70 13.35
CA LYS A 190 -10.48 -4.10 12.34
C LYS A 190 -11.06 -5.13 11.36
N LEU A 191 -11.99 -5.97 11.81
CA LEU A 191 -12.74 -6.86 10.91
C LEU A 191 -13.61 -6.06 9.94
N ASN A 192 -14.31 -5.02 10.43
CA ASN A 192 -15.05 -4.11 9.56
C ASN A 192 -14.14 -3.41 8.55
N TYR A 193 -12.97 -2.94 9.00
CA TYR A 193 -11.97 -2.37 8.09
C TYR A 193 -11.52 -3.36 7.01
N ILE A 194 -11.24 -4.63 7.37
CA ILE A 194 -10.89 -5.68 6.40
C ILE A 194 -12.00 -5.86 5.37
N ILE A 195 -13.26 -5.84 5.76
CA ILE A 195 -14.39 -5.95 4.83
C ILE A 195 -14.39 -4.76 3.87
N VAL A 196 -14.26 -3.54 4.37
CA VAL A 196 -14.29 -2.32 3.55
C VAL A 196 -13.13 -2.26 2.53
N VAL A 197 -11.95 -2.77 2.88
CA VAL A 197 -10.80 -2.79 1.95
C VAL A 197 -10.79 -3.99 1.02
N MET A 198 -11.38 -5.13 1.40
CA MET A 198 -11.31 -6.38 0.62
C MET A 198 -12.55 -6.60 -0.26
N ALA A 199 -13.75 -6.24 0.22
CA ALA A 199 -14.98 -6.50 -0.50
C ALA A 199 -15.08 -5.76 -1.85
N PRO A 200 -14.62 -4.50 -1.98
CA PRO A 200 -14.53 -3.85 -3.30
C PRO A 200 -13.67 -4.63 -4.29
N LEU A 201 -12.65 -5.32 -3.80
CA LEU A 201 -11.76 -6.17 -4.58
C LEU A 201 -12.24 -7.64 -4.66
N LEU A 202 -13.48 -7.94 -4.24
CA LEU A 202 -14.07 -9.29 -4.22
C LEU A 202 -13.21 -10.32 -3.46
N PHE A 203 -12.48 -9.89 -2.44
CA PHE A 203 -11.53 -10.72 -1.69
C PHE A 203 -10.46 -11.41 -2.56
N LEU A 204 -10.25 -10.94 -3.79
CA LEU A 204 -9.25 -11.51 -4.71
C LEU A 204 -7.81 -11.51 -4.17
N PRO A 205 -7.37 -10.53 -3.33
CA PRO A 205 -6.03 -10.57 -2.74
C PRO A 205 -5.74 -11.86 -1.96
N ILE A 206 -6.74 -12.45 -1.30
CA ILE A 206 -6.62 -13.68 -0.51
C ILE A 206 -7.15 -14.92 -1.25
N TRP A 207 -7.57 -14.78 -2.51
CA TRP A 207 -8.08 -15.91 -3.31
C TRP A 207 -7.00 -16.98 -3.48
N PRO A 208 -7.37 -18.29 -3.44
CA PRO A 208 -6.40 -19.35 -3.67
C PRO A 208 -5.64 -19.20 -5.00
N GLY A 209 -4.34 -19.42 -4.95
CA GLY A 209 -3.43 -19.26 -6.11
C GLY A 209 -1.99 -19.32 -5.67
N LYS A 210 -1.10 -18.62 -6.36
CA LYS A 210 0.31 -18.55 -5.99
C LYS A 210 0.47 -17.87 -4.63
N TRP A 211 1.05 -18.58 -3.68
CA TRP A 211 1.21 -18.11 -2.29
C TRP A 211 2.00 -16.79 -2.18
N GLN A 212 2.88 -16.52 -3.14
CA GLN A 212 3.74 -15.33 -3.12
C GLN A 212 2.96 -14.00 -3.02
N LYS A 213 1.74 -13.96 -3.55
CA LYS A 213 0.90 -12.75 -3.46
C LYS A 213 0.49 -12.40 -2.02
N VAL A 214 0.49 -13.39 -1.11
CA VAL A 214 0.22 -13.14 0.32
C VAL A 214 1.26 -12.21 0.93
N ILE A 215 2.48 -12.17 0.39
CA ILE A 215 3.53 -11.22 0.81
C ILE A 215 3.05 -9.77 0.69
N LEU A 216 2.25 -9.47 -0.34
CA LEU A 216 1.73 -8.11 -0.57
C LEU A 216 0.70 -7.66 0.48
N LEU A 217 0.16 -8.61 1.27
CA LEU A 217 -0.73 -8.29 2.39
C LEU A 217 0.06 -7.89 3.66
N GLY A 218 1.37 -8.12 3.67
CA GLY A 218 2.20 -7.84 4.84
C GLY A 218 2.03 -6.42 5.41
N PRO A 219 2.08 -5.35 4.61
CA PRO A 219 1.86 -3.99 5.11
C PRO A 219 0.46 -3.76 5.68
N LEU A 220 -0.59 -4.40 5.15
CA LEU A 220 -1.92 -4.36 5.75
C LEU A 220 -1.89 -4.88 7.19
N PHE A 221 -1.25 -6.03 7.42
CA PHE A 221 -1.12 -6.60 8.76
C PHE A 221 -0.27 -5.71 9.66
N LEU A 222 0.88 -5.25 9.19
CA LEU A 222 1.83 -4.48 10.00
C LEU A 222 1.33 -3.08 10.35
N PHE A 223 0.75 -2.35 9.40
CA PHE A 223 0.38 -0.95 9.62
C PHE A 223 -1.08 -0.75 9.97
N ASN A 224 -1.98 -1.53 9.36
CA ASN A 224 -3.40 -1.26 9.52
C ASN A 224 -4.06 -2.13 10.60
N LEU A 225 -3.58 -3.35 10.82
CA LEU A 225 -4.24 -4.28 11.74
C LEU A 225 -3.48 -4.45 13.07
N MET A 226 -2.14 -4.37 13.07
CA MET A 226 -1.36 -4.61 14.29
C MET A 226 -1.46 -3.48 15.32
N PRO A 227 -1.32 -2.19 14.96
CA PRO A 227 -1.36 -1.07 15.90
C PRO A 227 -2.74 -0.86 16.51
N ASP A 228 -2.77 -0.27 17.71
CA ASP A 228 -3.99 0.18 18.38
C ASP A 228 -4.15 1.70 18.22
N TYR A 229 -4.13 2.13 16.96
CA TYR A 229 -4.33 3.53 16.59
C TYR A 229 -5.43 3.58 15.54
N GLU A 230 -6.61 4.04 15.95
CA GLU A 230 -7.86 4.00 15.17
C GLU A 230 -7.72 4.51 13.72
N TYR A 231 -6.88 5.52 13.50
CA TYR A 231 -6.67 6.10 12.18
C TYR A 231 -5.96 5.14 11.20
N PHE A 232 -5.26 4.12 11.70
CA PHE A 232 -4.60 3.15 10.84
C PHE A 232 -5.58 2.15 10.21
N SER A 233 -6.67 1.85 10.90
CA SER A 233 -7.76 0.99 10.42
C SER A 233 -9.01 1.77 10.00
N ASN A 234 -8.83 3.00 9.53
CA ASN A 234 -9.91 3.83 9.03
C ASN A 234 -9.57 4.37 7.63
N ILE A 235 -10.43 4.08 6.66
CA ILE A 235 -10.22 4.45 5.24
C ILE A 235 -10.23 5.97 5.00
N GLY A 236 -10.83 6.75 5.89
CA GLY A 236 -10.85 8.21 5.81
C GLY A 236 -9.48 8.87 6.02
N PHE A 237 -8.45 8.09 6.40
CA PHE A 237 -7.12 8.61 6.67
C PHE A 237 -6.07 8.06 5.70
N GLN A 238 -5.00 8.79 5.53
CA GLN A 238 -3.91 8.56 4.58
C GLN A 238 -3.11 7.27 4.81
N TYR A 239 -3.22 6.62 5.96
CA TYR A 239 -2.42 5.44 6.32
C TYR A 239 -2.78 4.18 5.53
N THR A 240 -3.89 4.21 4.80
CA THR A 240 -4.38 3.07 4.03
C THR A 240 -3.87 3.03 2.58
N PHE A 241 -3.38 4.15 2.05
CA PHE A 241 -3.00 4.27 0.62
C PHE A 241 -1.97 3.24 0.16
N GLY A 242 -0.92 3.02 0.95
CA GLY A 242 0.12 2.07 0.60
C GLY A 242 -0.37 0.62 0.57
N SER A 243 -1.05 0.19 1.63
CA SER A 243 -1.62 -1.16 1.75
C SER A 243 -2.69 -1.40 0.68
N ALA A 244 -3.60 -0.45 0.45
CA ALA A 244 -4.64 -0.54 -0.57
C ALA A 244 -4.05 -0.71 -1.99
N THR A 245 -2.95 -0.02 -2.28
CA THR A 245 -2.24 -0.15 -3.56
C THR A 245 -1.71 -1.56 -3.77
N LEU A 246 -1.12 -2.17 -2.74
CA LEU A 246 -0.63 -3.54 -2.80
C LEU A 246 -1.76 -4.57 -2.89
N LEU A 247 -2.88 -4.34 -2.20
CA LEU A 247 -4.08 -5.16 -2.31
C LEU A 247 -4.66 -5.12 -3.73
N LEU A 248 -4.76 -3.94 -4.33
CA LEU A 248 -5.21 -3.80 -5.70
C LEU A 248 -4.31 -4.56 -6.67
N TYR A 249 -2.98 -4.42 -6.53
CA TYR A 249 -2.05 -5.19 -7.36
C TYR A 249 -2.17 -6.70 -7.11
N SER A 250 -2.32 -7.15 -5.87
CA SER A 250 -2.56 -8.55 -5.54
C SER A 250 -3.86 -9.09 -6.19
N ALA A 251 -4.91 -8.28 -6.25
CA ALA A 251 -6.15 -8.62 -6.96
C ALA A 251 -5.92 -8.79 -8.47
N ILE A 252 -5.10 -7.91 -9.08
CA ILE A 252 -4.72 -8.04 -10.50
C ILE A 252 -3.97 -9.36 -10.74
N VAL A 253 -3.00 -9.69 -9.88
CA VAL A 253 -2.27 -10.95 -9.96
C VAL A 253 -3.24 -12.14 -9.87
N SER A 254 -4.20 -12.11 -8.94
CA SER A 254 -5.21 -13.16 -8.80
C SER A 254 -6.06 -13.32 -10.05
N ILE A 255 -6.52 -12.24 -10.66
CA ILE A 255 -7.28 -12.27 -11.92
C ILE A 255 -6.45 -12.93 -13.05
N GLN A 256 -5.14 -12.68 -13.08
CA GLN A 256 -4.26 -13.24 -14.11
C GLN A 256 -4.00 -14.74 -13.91
N GLU A 257 -4.03 -15.23 -12.69
CA GLU A 257 -3.89 -16.65 -12.36
C GLU A 257 -5.11 -17.50 -12.72
N LEU A 258 -6.27 -16.87 -12.89
CA LEU A 258 -7.51 -17.56 -13.25
C LEU A 258 -7.55 -17.90 -14.76
N ASN A 259 -7.13 -19.10 -15.11
CA ASN A 259 -7.00 -19.55 -16.51
C ASN A 259 -8.33 -19.67 -17.28
N LYS A 260 -9.46 -19.88 -16.59
CA LYS A 260 -10.77 -20.18 -17.21
C LYS A 260 -11.87 -19.17 -16.89
N SER A 261 -11.61 -18.21 -16.03
CA SER A 261 -12.61 -17.22 -15.63
C SER A 261 -12.70 -16.07 -16.63
N PRO A 262 -13.88 -15.53 -16.90
CA PRO A 262 -14.02 -14.33 -17.72
C PRO A 262 -13.45 -13.11 -16.97
N LYS A 263 -12.15 -12.83 -17.17
CA LYS A 263 -11.42 -11.72 -16.53
C LYS A 263 -12.19 -10.39 -16.63
N THR A 264 -12.85 -10.13 -17.76
CA THR A 264 -13.69 -8.96 -17.95
C THR A 264 -14.89 -8.94 -17.00
N LYS A 265 -15.54 -10.10 -16.77
CA LYS A 265 -16.67 -10.21 -15.85
C LYS A 265 -16.24 -9.94 -14.41
N LEU A 266 -15.09 -10.46 -13.99
CA LEU A 266 -14.55 -10.18 -12.65
C LEU A 266 -14.20 -8.71 -12.46
N LEU A 267 -13.56 -8.08 -13.45
CA LEU A 267 -13.27 -6.65 -13.40
C LEU A 267 -14.56 -5.82 -13.36
N ALA A 268 -15.59 -6.21 -14.12
CA ALA A 268 -16.89 -5.55 -14.07
C ALA A 268 -17.54 -5.70 -12.68
N MET A 269 -17.50 -6.89 -12.09
CA MET A 269 -18.00 -7.14 -10.74
C MET A 269 -17.22 -6.33 -9.69
N MET A 270 -15.90 -6.26 -9.80
CA MET A 270 -15.07 -5.39 -8.93
C MET A 270 -15.45 -3.92 -9.09
N THR A 271 -15.68 -3.46 -10.32
CA THR A 271 -16.12 -2.08 -10.58
C THR A 271 -17.45 -1.79 -9.90
N VAL A 272 -18.43 -2.68 -10.07
CA VAL A 272 -19.75 -2.52 -9.42
C VAL A 272 -19.60 -2.54 -7.89
N SER A 273 -18.84 -3.49 -7.34
CA SER A 273 -18.57 -3.57 -5.91
C SER A 273 -17.89 -2.30 -5.40
N SER A 274 -16.87 -1.82 -6.10
CA SER A 274 -16.18 -0.57 -5.72
C SER A 274 -17.10 0.64 -5.71
N ILE A 275 -17.98 0.77 -6.72
CA ILE A 275 -18.97 1.85 -6.78
C ILE A 275 -19.96 1.75 -5.60
N LEU A 276 -20.46 0.55 -5.31
CA LEU A 276 -21.40 0.36 -4.19
C LEU A 276 -20.78 0.76 -2.85
N PHE A 277 -19.55 0.33 -2.59
CA PHE A 277 -18.83 0.71 -1.37
C PHE A 277 -18.34 2.17 -1.36
N PHE A 278 -18.18 2.79 -2.51
CA PHE A 278 -17.89 4.23 -2.61
C PHE A 278 -19.10 5.09 -2.25
N MET A 279 -20.31 4.60 -2.51
CA MET A 279 -21.56 5.32 -2.25
C MET A 279 -22.14 5.05 -0.86
N SER A 280 -21.63 4.05 -0.11
CA SER A 280 -22.07 3.72 1.26
C SER A 280 -21.33 4.54 2.31
#